data_f6951315fb30e9dbbc115c65bfa76365
#
_entry.id   f6951315fb30e9dbbc115c65bfa76365
#
_cell.length_a   1.000
_cell.length_b   1.000
_cell.length_c   1.000
_cell.angle_alpha   90.00
_cell.angle_beta   90.00
_cell.angle_gamma   90.00
#
_symmetry.space_group_name_H-M   'P 1'
#
loop_
_entity.id
_entity.type
_entity.pdbx_description
1 polymer ?
#
loop_
_entity_poly.entity_id
_entity_poly.type
_entity_poly.pdbx_seq_one_letter_code
_entity_poly.pdbx_strand_id
1 'polypeptide(L)'
;MSSPGLILIGAGGHANACIDVIEQQGQYRIVGLVGLPEELHSQHLGYEVIATDDALVQLAQSIPYALITTGQIQTVKLRTRLYLQAIQCGFQMPTIISPTAHVSRHSSIGSGSIVMHGAIVNAGARVGNNCIINSRALLEHDTVIEDHCHISTGAILNGGVRLGAGSFIGSGCVLKEGLSIGKHCLVGIGLTVRHPLADSTRFTGHAAS
;
A
#
# COMPACT_ATOMS: atom_id res chain seq x y z
N MET A 1 -18.70 8.26 20.49
CA MET A 1 -17.32 7.85 20.91
C MET A 1 -16.36 8.53 19.95
N SER A 2 -15.22 9.07 20.43
CA SER A 2 -14.22 9.69 19.55
C SER A 2 -13.50 8.60 18.73
N SER A 3 -13.24 8.88 17.45
CA SER A 3 -12.48 7.97 16.58
C SER A 3 -11.09 7.66 17.18
N PRO A 4 -10.65 6.40 17.13
CA PRO A 4 -9.36 5.99 17.69
C PRO A 4 -8.20 6.70 16.97
N GLY A 5 -7.11 6.97 17.73
CA GLY A 5 -5.91 7.61 17.20
C GLY A 5 -5.15 6.70 16.25
N LEU A 6 -4.64 7.28 15.16
CA LEU A 6 -3.82 6.62 14.16
C LEU A 6 -2.55 7.45 13.90
N ILE A 7 -1.39 6.82 13.96
CA ILE A 7 -0.10 7.38 13.55
C ILE A 7 0.21 7.00 12.11
N LEU A 8 0.75 7.95 11.33
CA LEU A 8 1.20 7.68 9.96
C LEU A 8 2.72 7.57 9.95
N ILE A 9 3.26 6.46 9.45
CA ILE A 9 4.71 6.22 9.42
C ILE A 9 5.23 6.42 7.99
N GLY A 10 5.91 7.54 7.80
CA GLY A 10 6.43 8.05 6.52
C GLY A 10 5.77 9.37 6.12
N ALA A 11 6.57 10.42 5.93
CA ALA A 11 6.15 11.79 5.65
C ALA A 11 6.40 12.23 4.19
N GLY A 12 6.56 11.29 3.26
CA GLY A 12 6.73 11.61 1.83
C GLY A 12 5.41 11.92 1.11
N GLY A 13 5.47 12.20 -0.19
CA GLY A 13 4.30 12.59 -0.99
C GLY A 13 3.12 11.60 -0.98
N HIS A 14 3.37 10.29 -0.78
CA HIS A 14 2.31 9.30 -0.64
C HIS A 14 1.49 9.50 0.65
N ALA A 15 2.07 10.08 1.69
CA ALA A 15 1.36 10.38 2.94
C ALA A 15 0.17 11.31 2.70
N ASN A 16 0.30 12.32 1.84
CA ASN A 16 -0.81 13.24 1.53
C ASN A 16 -2.03 12.49 0.93
N ALA A 17 -1.78 11.55 0.03
CA ALA A 17 -2.86 10.74 -0.56
C ALA A 17 -3.48 9.79 0.48
N CYS A 18 -2.69 9.25 1.41
CA CYS A 18 -3.19 8.43 2.51
C CYS A 18 -4.04 9.25 3.49
N ILE A 19 -3.61 10.47 3.82
CA ILE A 19 -4.35 11.39 4.69
C ILE A 19 -5.76 11.63 4.13
N ASP A 20 -5.85 12.00 2.85
CA ASP A 20 -7.14 12.26 2.19
C ASP A 20 -8.08 11.04 2.27
N VAL A 21 -7.59 9.83 2.05
CA VAL A 21 -8.39 8.60 2.17
C VAL A 21 -8.87 8.38 3.61
N ILE A 22 -7.98 8.58 4.60
CA ILE A 22 -8.29 8.35 6.02
C ILE A 22 -9.34 9.35 6.50
N GLU A 23 -9.21 10.62 6.11
CA GLU A 23 -10.18 11.68 6.43
C GLU A 23 -11.56 11.36 5.86
N GLN A 24 -11.62 10.95 4.59
CA GLN A 24 -12.89 10.59 3.94
C GLN A 24 -13.50 9.31 4.52
N GLN A 25 -12.69 8.33 4.95
CA GLN A 25 -13.18 7.13 5.62
C GLN A 25 -13.77 7.46 7.01
N GLY A 26 -13.17 8.42 7.74
CA GLY A 26 -13.67 8.92 9.02
C GLY A 26 -13.63 7.95 10.20
N GLN A 27 -12.99 6.78 10.05
CA GLN A 27 -12.92 5.76 11.10
C GLN A 27 -11.80 6.06 12.12
N TYR A 28 -10.76 6.76 11.73
CA TYR A 28 -9.59 7.07 12.54
C TYR A 28 -9.36 8.57 12.61
N ARG A 29 -8.80 9.01 13.74
CA ARG A 29 -8.29 10.38 13.92
C ARG A 29 -6.77 10.35 13.75
N ILE A 30 -6.26 10.99 12.72
CA ILE A 30 -4.81 11.12 12.52
C ILE A 30 -4.25 11.97 13.68
N VAL A 31 -3.24 11.44 14.38
CA VAL A 31 -2.58 12.11 15.50
C VAL A 31 -1.38 12.92 15.00
N GLY A 32 -0.66 12.43 14.01
CA GLY A 32 0.50 13.04 13.41
C GLY A 32 1.26 12.04 12.55
N LEU A 33 2.40 12.47 12.04
CA LEU A 33 3.28 11.64 11.23
C LEU A 33 4.59 11.34 11.97
N VAL A 34 5.18 10.21 11.61
CA VAL A 34 6.56 9.86 11.93
C VAL A 34 7.37 9.95 10.65
N GLY A 35 8.47 10.70 10.67
CA GLY A 35 9.30 10.99 9.50
C GLY A 35 10.79 10.96 9.80
N LEU A 36 11.58 11.48 8.89
CA LEU A 36 13.01 11.64 9.07
C LEU A 36 13.33 12.80 10.04
N PRO A 37 14.51 12.83 10.68
CA PRO A 37 14.87 13.94 11.58
C PRO A 37 14.74 15.32 10.95
N GLU A 38 15.09 15.47 9.67
CA GLU A 38 14.98 16.72 8.93
C GLU A 38 13.54 17.12 8.57
N GLU A 39 12.59 16.20 8.69
CA GLU A 39 11.16 16.43 8.44
C GLU A 39 10.40 16.85 9.70
N LEU A 40 11.02 16.78 10.91
CA LEU A 40 10.38 17.15 12.17
C LEU A 40 9.78 18.56 12.09
N HIS A 41 8.56 18.68 12.63
CA HIS A 41 7.75 19.91 12.64
C HIS A 41 7.26 20.37 11.25
N SER A 42 7.58 19.64 10.16
CA SER A 42 6.96 19.91 8.87
C SER A 42 5.48 19.50 8.88
N GLN A 43 4.71 20.06 7.95
CA GLN A 43 3.25 19.88 7.89
C GLN A 43 2.84 19.15 6.61
N HIS A 44 1.94 18.18 6.74
CA HIS A 44 1.30 17.46 5.67
C HIS A 44 -0.23 17.56 5.79
N LEU A 45 -0.85 18.38 4.94
CA LEU A 45 -2.31 18.65 4.96
C LEU A 45 -2.84 19.01 6.36
N GLY A 46 -2.05 19.77 7.15
CA GLY A 46 -2.41 20.19 8.49
C GLY A 46 -2.00 19.23 9.62
N TYR A 47 -1.36 18.12 9.30
CA TYR A 47 -0.81 17.18 10.28
C TYR A 47 0.70 17.32 10.37
N GLU A 48 1.21 17.45 11.59
CA GLU A 48 2.63 17.64 11.88
C GLU A 48 3.39 16.32 11.88
N VAL A 49 4.67 16.36 11.45
CA VAL A 49 5.66 15.30 11.72
C VAL A 49 6.13 15.48 13.17
N ILE A 50 5.57 14.68 14.08
CA ILE A 50 5.73 14.83 15.53
C ILE A 50 6.87 14.01 16.11
N ALA A 51 7.44 13.08 15.36
CA ALA A 51 8.47 12.15 15.85
C ALA A 51 9.27 11.52 14.71
N THR A 52 10.35 10.84 15.09
CA THR A 52 11.13 9.93 14.23
C THR A 52 10.88 8.47 14.61
N ASP A 53 11.42 7.52 13.83
CA ASP A 53 11.27 6.07 14.04
C ASP A 53 11.66 5.62 15.47
N ASP A 54 12.55 6.34 16.15
CA ASP A 54 13.03 6.02 17.52
C ASP A 54 11.93 6.15 18.57
N ALA A 55 10.90 6.97 18.31
CA ALA A 55 9.80 7.20 19.23
C ALA A 55 8.67 6.16 19.11
N LEU A 56 8.72 5.22 18.15
CA LEU A 56 7.61 4.30 17.87
C LEU A 56 7.20 3.48 19.09
N VAL A 57 8.15 3.02 19.90
CA VAL A 57 7.85 2.25 21.13
C VAL A 57 7.03 3.09 22.12
N GLN A 58 7.39 4.38 22.28
CA GLN A 58 6.69 5.28 23.20
C GLN A 58 5.31 5.65 22.66
N LEU A 59 5.20 5.93 21.36
CA LEU A 59 3.94 6.25 20.69
C LEU A 59 2.92 5.11 20.81
N ALA A 60 3.36 3.87 20.66
CA ALA A 60 2.50 2.68 20.76
C ALA A 60 1.85 2.50 22.14
N GLN A 61 2.40 3.11 23.20
CA GLN A 61 1.80 3.05 24.55
C GLN A 61 0.49 3.86 24.66
N SER A 62 0.32 4.87 23.81
CA SER A 62 -0.84 5.78 23.87
C SER A 62 -1.70 5.78 22.58
N ILE A 63 -1.13 5.37 21.46
CA ILE A 63 -1.79 5.37 20.15
C ILE A 63 -1.75 3.93 19.61
N PRO A 64 -2.90 3.22 19.58
CA PRO A 64 -2.89 1.79 19.27
C PRO A 64 -2.70 1.45 17.78
N TYR A 65 -2.96 2.39 16.88
CA TYR A 65 -2.98 2.13 15.44
C TYR A 65 -1.90 2.88 14.69
N ALA A 66 -1.31 2.22 13.68
CA ALA A 66 -0.39 2.85 12.74
C ALA A 66 -0.67 2.39 11.29
N LEU A 67 -0.34 3.26 10.34
CA LEU A 67 -0.34 2.94 8.91
C LEU A 67 0.99 3.35 8.29
N ILE A 68 1.57 2.50 7.44
CA ILE A 68 2.76 2.87 6.69
C ILE A 68 2.36 3.72 5.48
N THR A 69 2.80 4.96 5.46
CA THR A 69 2.51 5.94 4.40
C THR A 69 3.71 6.22 3.49
N THR A 70 4.80 5.48 3.67
CA THR A 70 5.91 5.44 2.72
C THR A 70 5.48 4.70 1.45
N GLY A 71 5.64 5.33 0.29
CA GLY A 71 5.40 4.68 -1.01
C GLY A 71 6.45 3.61 -1.32
N GLN A 72 6.20 2.86 -2.42
CA GLN A 72 7.10 1.80 -2.88
C GLN A 72 7.15 1.84 -4.41
N ILE A 73 8.34 1.99 -5.00
CA ILE A 73 8.56 1.90 -6.45
C ILE A 73 9.75 0.98 -6.73
N GLN A 74 10.98 1.47 -6.49
CA GLN A 74 12.22 0.75 -6.82
C GLN A 74 12.53 -0.40 -5.86
N THR A 75 12.13 -0.28 -4.61
CA THR A 75 12.41 -1.24 -3.55
C THR A 75 11.30 -1.27 -2.52
N VAL A 76 11.02 -2.46 -2.03
CA VAL A 76 10.04 -2.73 -0.95
C VAL A 76 10.69 -2.62 0.44
N LYS A 77 12.04 -2.58 0.52
CA LYS A 77 12.79 -2.79 1.77
C LYS A 77 12.39 -1.83 2.90
N LEU A 78 12.30 -0.52 2.58
CA LEU A 78 11.96 0.49 3.60
C LEU A 78 10.54 0.26 4.14
N ARG A 79 9.56 0.11 3.26
CA ARG A 79 8.16 -0.08 3.65
C ARG A 79 7.96 -1.35 4.48
N THR A 80 8.61 -2.46 4.08
CA THR A 80 8.57 -3.73 4.84
C THR A 80 9.23 -3.58 6.20
N ARG A 81 10.42 -2.95 6.28
CA ARG A 81 11.11 -2.70 7.55
C ARG A 81 10.24 -1.92 8.52
N LEU A 82 9.66 -0.81 8.07
CA LEU A 82 8.80 0.04 8.90
C LEU A 82 7.55 -0.70 9.37
N TYR A 83 6.94 -1.51 8.49
CA TYR A 83 5.78 -2.32 8.86
C TYR A 83 6.09 -3.33 9.96
N LEU A 84 7.19 -4.08 9.81
CA LEU A 84 7.63 -5.05 10.82
C LEU A 84 8.02 -4.38 12.14
N GLN A 85 8.70 -3.24 12.07
CA GLN A 85 9.06 -2.45 13.25
C GLN A 85 7.80 -1.95 13.98
N ALA A 86 6.80 -1.44 13.27
CA ALA A 86 5.55 -0.99 13.88
C ALA A 86 4.83 -2.14 14.61
N ILE A 87 4.77 -3.33 14.00
CA ILE A 87 4.19 -4.52 14.65
C ILE A 87 4.99 -4.89 15.91
N GLN A 88 6.32 -4.90 15.85
CA GLN A 88 7.19 -5.20 17.00
C GLN A 88 7.01 -4.18 18.14
N CYS A 89 6.73 -2.92 17.82
CA CYS A 89 6.41 -1.88 18.81
C CYS A 89 5.00 -2.04 19.42
N GLY A 90 4.16 -2.94 18.90
CA GLY A 90 2.82 -3.23 19.42
C GLY A 90 1.68 -2.50 18.72
N PHE A 91 1.92 -1.79 17.62
CA PHE A 91 0.84 -1.18 16.84
C PHE A 91 -0.05 -2.22 16.15
N GLN A 92 -1.35 -1.95 16.14
CA GLN A 92 -2.29 -2.61 15.25
C GLN A 92 -2.27 -1.89 13.89
N MET A 93 -2.20 -2.67 12.82
CA MET A 93 -2.11 -2.15 11.45
C MET A 93 -3.47 -2.26 10.77
N PRO A 94 -4.32 -1.23 10.79
CA PRO A 94 -5.66 -1.32 10.20
C PRO A 94 -5.61 -1.40 8.68
N THR A 95 -6.61 -2.02 8.08
CA THR A 95 -6.89 -1.89 6.66
C THR A 95 -7.67 -0.61 6.41
N ILE A 96 -7.15 0.25 5.53
CA ILE A 96 -7.79 1.51 5.15
C ILE A 96 -8.41 1.36 3.77
N ILE A 97 -9.70 1.65 3.65
CA ILE A 97 -10.43 1.54 2.39
C ILE A 97 -11.13 2.85 2.10
N SER A 98 -10.84 3.45 0.96
CA SER A 98 -11.54 4.66 0.51
C SER A 98 -13.05 4.40 0.39
N PRO A 99 -13.91 5.33 0.85
CA PRO A 99 -15.36 5.23 0.63
C PRO A 99 -15.76 5.20 -0.86
N THR A 100 -14.90 5.65 -1.75
CA THR A 100 -15.13 5.62 -3.21
C THR A 100 -14.57 4.38 -3.90
N ALA A 101 -13.88 3.51 -3.17
CA ALA A 101 -13.43 2.22 -3.69
C ALA A 101 -14.58 1.20 -3.68
N HIS A 102 -14.61 0.33 -4.68
CA HIS A 102 -15.46 -0.87 -4.62
C HIS A 102 -14.63 -2.06 -4.13
N VAL A 103 -14.97 -2.58 -2.98
CA VAL A 103 -14.36 -3.80 -2.44
C VAL A 103 -15.46 -4.84 -2.25
N SER A 104 -15.39 -5.92 -3.01
CA SER A 104 -16.36 -7.00 -2.94
C SER A 104 -16.40 -7.61 -1.53
N ARG A 105 -17.59 -7.87 -0.99
CA ARG A 105 -17.74 -8.61 0.26
C ARG A 105 -17.17 -10.04 0.21
N HIS A 106 -16.91 -10.55 -0.98
CA HIS A 106 -16.34 -11.87 -1.24
C HIS A 106 -14.82 -11.81 -1.46
N SER A 107 -14.19 -10.66 -1.25
CA SER A 107 -12.74 -10.48 -1.27
C SER A 107 -12.17 -10.38 0.14
N SER A 108 -10.84 -10.44 0.27
CA SER A 108 -10.13 -10.22 1.53
C SER A 108 -8.95 -9.28 1.34
N ILE A 109 -8.72 -8.41 2.33
CA ILE A 109 -7.59 -7.47 2.32
C ILE A 109 -6.88 -7.55 3.67
N GLY A 110 -5.58 -7.80 3.62
CA GLY A 110 -4.73 -7.96 4.78
C GLY A 110 -4.43 -6.66 5.54
N SER A 111 -3.92 -6.81 6.74
CA SER A 111 -3.65 -5.71 7.67
C SER A 111 -2.59 -4.74 7.15
N GLY A 112 -2.72 -3.45 7.48
CA GLY A 112 -1.82 -2.39 7.04
C GLY A 112 -1.88 -2.08 5.54
N SER A 113 -2.82 -2.69 4.81
CA SER A 113 -3.05 -2.40 3.40
C SER A 113 -3.99 -1.22 3.22
N ILE A 114 -3.77 -0.45 2.14
CA ILE A 114 -4.63 0.68 1.78
C ILE A 114 -5.21 0.50 0.38
N VAL A 115 -6.52 0.73 0.26
CA VAL A 115 -7.25 0.77 -1.01
C VAL A 115 -7.69 2.20 -1.28
N MET A 116 -7.10 2.79 -2.31
CA MET A 116 -7.23 4.20 -2.65
C MET A 116 -8.52 4.49 -3.43
N HIS A 117 -8.76 5.78 -3.71
CA HIS A 117 -9.96 6.27 -4.38
C HIS A 117 -10.23 5.60 -5.73
N GLY A 118 -11.47 5.16 -5.92
CA GLY A 118 -11.95 4.56 -7.17
C GLY A 118 -11.28 3.23 -7.54
N ALA A 119 -10.50 2.62 -6.66
CA ALA A 119 -9.96 1.28 -6.88
C ALA A 119 -11.09 0.24 -6.81
N ILE A 120 -10.93 -0.85 -7.56
CA ILE A 120 -11.91 -1.95 -7.60
C ILE A 120 -11.18 -3.24 -7.21
N VAL A 121 -11.74 -3.94 -6.21
CA VAL A 121 -11.30 -5.27 -5.78
C VAL A 121 -12.48 -6.22 -5.93
N ASN A 122 -12.47 -7.06 -6.95
CA ASN A 122 -13.59 -7.92 -7.32
C ASN A 122 -13.70 -9.21 -6.48
N ALA A 123 -14.76 -9.97 -6.72
CA ALA A 123 -15.08 -11.18 -5.97
C ALA A 123 -13.96 -12.24 -6.07
N GLY A 124 -13.66 -12.91 -4.95
CA GLY A 124 -12.60 -13.91 -4.88
C GLY A 124 -11.18 -13.35 -4.83
N ALA A 125 -10.99 -12.04 -5.03
CA ALA A 125 -9.68 -11.41 -4.93
C ALA A 125 -9.16 -11.47 -3.48
N ARG A 126 -7.87 -11.76 -3.33
CA ARG A 126 -7.17 -11.81 -2.04
C ARG A 126 -5.96 -10.90 -2.09
N VAL A 127 -5.90 -9.94 -1.18
CA VAL A 127 -4.79 -9.00 -1.02
C VAL A 127 -4.13 -9.26 0.32
N GLY A 128 -2.82 -9.42 0.32
CA GLY A 128 -2.00 -9.63 1.50
C GLY A 128 -1.86 -8.38 2.37
N ASN A 129 -0.90 -8.43 3.29
CA ASN A 129 -0.62 -7.38 4.24
C ASN A 129 0.25 -6.27 3.66
N ASN A 130 0.13 -5.06 4.19
CA ASN A 130 0.96 -3.90 3.85
C ASN A 130 1.02 -3.60 2.35
N CYS A 131 -0.08 -3.86 1.61
CA CYS A 131 -0.21 -3.59 0.19
C CYS A 131 -0.75 -2.18 -0.07
N ILE A 132 -0.41 -1.63 -1.25
CA ILE A 132 -1.00 -0.40 -1.78
C ILE A 132 -1.80 -0.78 -3.03
N ILE A 133 -3.12 -0.65 -2.97
CA ILE A 133 -4.00 -0.73 -4.14
C ILE A 133 -4.34 0.71 -4.49
N ASN A 134 -3.58 1.29 -5.41
CA ASN A 134 -3.59 2.72 -5.67
C ASN A 134 -4.85 3.16 -6.45
N SER A 135 -5.00 4.47 -6.60
CA SER A 135 -6.19 5.09 -7.20
C SER A 135 -6.54 4.47 -8.55
N ARG A 136 -7.83 4.09 -8.72
CA ARG A 136 -8.36 3.46 -9.93
C ARG A 136 -7.67 2.16 -10.36
N ALA A 137 -6.89 1.52 -9.51
CA ALA A 137 -6.39 0.17 -9.80
C ALA A 137 -7.55 -0.83 -9.83
N LEU A 138 -7.49 -1.79 -10.75
CA LEU A 138 -8.50 -2.83 -10.90
C LEU A 138 -7.87 -4.20 -10.63
N LEU A 139 -8.37 -4.88 -9.61
CA LEU A 139 -8.12 -6.28 -9.34
C LEU A 139 -9.36 -7.06 -9.72
N GLU A 140 -9.27 -7.83 -10.80
CA GLU A 140 -10.36 -8.68 -11.27
C GLU A 140 -10.56 -9.91 -10.36
N HIS A 141 -11.62 -10.69 -10.65
CA HIS A 141 -12.01 -11.84 -9.86
C HIS A 141 -10.85 -12.83 -9.68
N ASP A 142 -10.77 -13.46 -8.50
CA ASP A 142 -9.82 -14.53 -8.16
C ASP A 142 -8.34 -14.12 -8.23
N THR A 143 -8.02 -12.81 -8.30
CA THR A 143 -6.64 -12.34 -8.20
C THR A 143 -6.06 -12.63 -6.82
N VAL A 144 -4.77 -12.94 -6.77
CA VAL A 144 -4.03 -13.16 -5.51
C VAL A 144 -2.82 -12.26 -5.48
N ILE A 145 -2.83 -11.32 -4.56
CA ILE A 145 -1.74 -10.37 -4.32
C ILE A 145 -1.10 -10.74 -2.98
N GLU A 146 0.16 -11.17 -3.01
CA GLU A 146 0.90 -11.47 -1.78
C GLU A 146 1.29 -10.18 -1.02
N ASP A 147 1.93 -10.33 0.13
CA ASP A 147 2.27 -9.22 1.03
C ASP A 147 3.20 -8.18 0.39
N HIS A 148 3.11 -6.96 0.87
CA HIS A 148 4.02 -5.86 0.52
C HIS A 148 4.03 -5.50 -0.96
N CYS A 149 2.94 -5.71 -1.69
CA CYS A 149 2.81 -5.33 -3.10
C CYS A 149 2.28 -3.91 -3.29
N HIS A 150 2.67 -3.27 -4.39
CA HIS A 150 2.08 -2.00 -4.81
C HIS A 150 1.52 -2.13 -6.23
N ILE A 151 0.21 -2.05 -6.34
CA ILE A 151 -0.53 -1.94 -7.60
C ILE A 151 -0.77 -0.47 -7.84
N SER A 152 -0.02 0.13 -8.77
CA SER A 152 0.00 1.57 -8.96
C SER A 152 -1.25 2.08 -9.70
N THR A 153 -1.38 3.40 -9.78
CA THR A 153 -2.55 4.11 -10.30
C THR A 153 -3.02 3.55 -11.65
N GLY A 154 -4.30 3.16 -11.72
CA GLY A 154 -4.93 2.70 -12.95
C GLY A 154 -4.38 1.39 -13.52
N ALA A 155 -3.58 0.64 -12.78
CA ALA A 155 -3.12 -0.67 -13.23
C ALA A 155 -4.26 -1.69 -13.19
N ILE A 156 -4.29 -2.61 -14.16
CA ILE A 156 -5.34 -3.62 -14.34
C ILE A 156 -4.72 -5.00 -14.22
N LEU A 157 -5.16 -5.77 -13.25
CA LEU A 157 -4.82 -7.16 -13.09
C LEU A 157 -6.06 -7.99 -13.44
N ASN A 158 -6.04 -8.66 -14.60
CA ASN A 158 -7.16 -9.46 -15.06
C ASN A 158 -7.36 -10.72 -14.22
N GLY A 159 -8.49 -11.42 -14.44
CA GLY A 159 -8.93 -12.53 -13.60
C GLY A 159 -7.88 -13.59 -13.35
N GLY A 160 -7.78 -14.06 -12.11
CA GLY A 160 -6.87 -15.13 -11.71
C GLY A 160 -5.38 -14.80 -11.71
N VAL A 161 -4.98 -13.52 -11.90
CA VAL A 161 -3.57 -13.12 -11.80
C VAL A 161 -3.04 -13.36 -10.39
N ARG A 162 -1.82 -13.91 -10.30
CA ARG A 162 -1.08 -14.11 -9.03
C ARG A 162 0.16 -13.23 -9.02
N LEU A 163 0.31 -12.41 -7.98
CA LEU A 163 1.44 -11.51 -7.80
C LEU A 163 2.21 -11.85 -6.54
N GLY A 164 3.48 -12.21 -6.70
CA GLY A 164 4.38 -12.54 -5.60
C GLY A 164 4.77 -11.35 -4.76
N ALA A 165 5.11 -11.62 -3.50
CA ALA A 165 5.36 -10.62 -2.47
C ALA A 165 6.42 -9.57 -2.87
N GLY A 166 6.22 -8.35 -2.41
CA GLY A 166 7.17 -7.25 -2.61
C GLY A 166 7.23 -6.70 -4.03
N SER A 167 6.31 -7.10 -4.90
CA SER A 167 6.30 -6.68 -6.31
C SER A 167 5.60 -5.34 -6.51
N PHE A 168 6.04 -4.61 -7.54
CA PHE A 168 5.48 -3.34 -7.98
C PHE A 168 4.93 -3.45 -9.40
N ILE A 169 3.68 -3.07 -9.60
CA ILE A 169 3.05 -2.95 -10.91
C ILE A 169 2.83 -1.48 -11.21
N GLY A 170 3.50 -0.97 -12.24
CA GLY A 170 3.49 0.44 -12.63
C GLY A 170 2.14 0.96 -13.08
N SER A 171 1.96 2.27 -13.01
CA SER A 171 0.71 2.94 -13.38
C SER A 171 0.28 2.60 -14.81
N GLY A 172 -1.02 2.33 -14.99
CA GLY A 172 -1.60 2.04 -16.30
C GLY A 172 -1.17 0.70 -16.92
N CYS A 173 -0.50 -0.18 -16.16
CA CYS A 173 -0.15 -1.51 -16.65
C CYS A 173 -1.37 -2.40 -16.79
N VAL A 174 -1.31 -3.34 -17.75
CA VAL A 174 -2.33 -4.37 -17.93
C VAL A 174 -1.67 -5.74 -17.89
N LEU A 175 -2.08 -6.59 -16.96
CA LEU A 175 -1.65 -7.97 -16.84
C LEU A 175 -2.73 -8.89 -17.44
N LYS A 176 -2.32 -9.77 -18.37
CA LYS A 176 -3.21 -10.78 -18.97
C LYS A 176 -3.76 -11.71 -17.88
N GLU A 177 -4.96 -12.25 -18.09
CA GLU A 177 -5.63 -13.20 -17.19
C GLU A 177 -4.76 -14.45 -16.91
N GLY A 178 -4.86 -14.99 -15.70
CA GLY A 178 -4.22 -16.24 -15.26
C GLY A 178 -2.70 -16.17 -15.12
N LEU A 179 -2.07 -15.00 -15.26
CA LEU A 179 -0.61 -14.87 -15.15
C LEU A 179 -0.12 -15.05 -13.72
N SER A 180 1.06 -15.66 -13.61
CA SER A 180 1.87 -15.66 -12.37
C SER A 180 3.07 -14.73 -12.54
N ILE A 181 3.16 -13.76 -11.65
CA ILE A 181 4.28 -12.82 -11.52
C ILE A 181 5.02 -13.19 -10.23
N GLY A 182 6.31 -13.39 -10.31
CA GLY A 182 7.15 -13.77 -9.18
C GLY A 182 7.27 -12.69 -8.11
N LYS A 183 8.05 -12.99 -7.07
CA LYS A 183 8.33 -12.07 -5.95
C LYS A 183 9.32 -10.99 -6.39
N HIS A 184 9.22 -9.82 -5.75
CA HIS A 184 10.14 -8.69 -5.95
C HIS A 184 10.27 -8.25 -7.41
N CYS A 185 9.23 -8.47 -8.22
CA CYS A 185 9.20 -7.99 -9.59
C CYS A 185 8.90 -6.48 -9.64
N LEU A 186 9.47 -5.82 -10.65
CA LEU A 186 9.14 -4.44 -11.00
C LEU A 186 8.65 -4.39 -12.44
N VAL A 187 7.38 -4.04 -12.62
CA VAL A 187 6.80 -3.76 -13.93
C VAL A 187 6.72 -2.24 -14.11
N GLY A 188 7.35 -1.72 -15.15
CA GLY A 188 7.37 -0.29 -15.48
C GLY A 188 5.97 0.23 -15.87
N ILE A 189 5.83 1.55 -16.00
CA ILE A 189 4.55 2.21 -16.29
C ILE A 189 4.04 1.88 -17.70
N GLY A 190 2.72 1.81 -17.88
CA GLY A 190 2.06 1.72 -19.20
C GLY A 190 2.30 0.42 -19.97
N LEU A 191 2.81 -0.63 -19.32
CA LEU A 191 3.18 -1.86 -19.99
C LEU A 191 2.07 -2.90 -19.98
N THR A 192 2.02 -3.73 -21.03
CA THR A 192 1.17 -4.91 -21.07
C THR A 192 2.02 -6.16 -20.85
N VAL A 193 1.73 -6.91 -19.79
CA VAL A 193 2.39 -8.19 -19.47
C VAL A 193 1.53 -9.34 -20.01
N ARG A 194 2.10 -10.15 -20.88
CA ARG A 194 1.40 -11.27 -21.56
C ARG A 194 1.95 -12.64 -21.20
N HIS A 195 3.08 -12.69 -20.48
CA HIS A 195 3.77 -13.93 -20.09
C HIS A 195 4.13 -13.87 -18.60
N PRO A 196 4.25 -15.02 -17.93
CA PRO A 196 4.72 -15.09 -16.55
C PRO A 196 6.10 -14.42 -16.39
N LEU A 197 6.34 -13.83 -15.24
CA LEU A 197 7.65 -13.26 -14.87
C LEU A 197 8.22 -14.04 -13.69
N ALA A 198 9.51 -14.41 -13.79
CA ALA A 198 10.22 -15.03 -12.68
C ALA A 198 10.50 -14.01 -11.56
N ASP A 199 10.87 -14.52 -10.38
CA ASP A 199 11.24 -13.66 -9.23
C ASP A 199 12.30 -12.62 -9.61
N SER A 200 12.18 -11.44 -9.05
CA SER A 200 13.11 -10.32 -9.20
C SER A 200 13.24 -9.77 -10.63
N THR A 201 12.32 -10.11 -11.52
CA THR A 201 12.30 -9.57 -12.89
C THR A 201 12.01 -8.06 -12.89
N ARG A 202 12.82 -7.31 -13.64
CA ARG A 202 12.59 -5.89 -13.96
C ARG A 202 12.09 -5.76 -15.40
N PHE A 203 10.77 -5.70 -15.56
CA PHE A 203 10.10 -5.58 -16.85
C PHE A 203 9.82 -4.09 -17.12
N THR A 204 10.70 -3.41 -17.86
CA THR A 204 10.66 -1.94 -18.04
C THR A 204 10.34 -1.51 -19.47
N GLY A 205 10.03 -2.45 -20.38
CA GLY A 205 9.66 -2.15 -21.77
C GLY A 205 10.85 -1.85 -22.69
N HIS A 206 12.07 -1.75 -22.16
CA HIS A 206 13.27 -1.69 -22.97
C HIS A 206 13.82 -3.12 -23.09
N ALA A 207 14.09 -3.57 -24.32
CA ALA A 207 14.90 -4.77 -24.49
C ALA A 207 16.21 -4.55 -23.72
N ALA A 208 16.63 -5.54 -22.93
CA ALA A 208 17.95 -5.54 -22.34
C ALA A 208 18.95 -5.40 -23.51
N SER A 209 19.62 -4.27 -23.57
CA SER A 209 20.72 -4.01 -24.50
C SER A 209 21.92 -4.83 -24.10
#